data_68292567736e33bf6daa3f087cf86f78
#
_entry.id   68292567736e33bf6daa3f087cf86f78
#
_cell.length_a   1.000
_cell.length_b   1.000
_cell.length_c   1.000
_cell.angle_alpha   90.00
_cell.angle_beta   90.00
_cell.angle_gamma   90.00
#
_symmetry.space_group_name_H-M   'P 1'
#
loop_
_entity.id
_entity.type
_entity.pdbx_description
1 polymer ?
#
loop_
_entity_poly.entity_id
_entity_poly.type
_entity_poly.pdbx_seq_one_letter_code
_entity_poly.pdbx_strand_id
1 'polypeptide(L)'
;MKVSLFITCLSDAIYPRVGEAMARLLARYGVELEFPKVQTCCGQPSYNSGYWDETRVAAKTILRAFNDSDFVVAPSGSCTYMIHHYPELFKDEPKWLDSARRLEQKTYEFTQFMVQVLGVTDVGASFPHTVTYHPSCHGTRLLGVKEEPMKLLGSVKGLQLVPLPFAEDCCGFGGTFAVKMPAISGAMVTEKVDHIRETEAEVLVGLDMACLMNIAGNLRYREEPVRVMHLAELLYEGVKHA
;
A
#
# COMPACT_ATOMS: atom_id res chain seq x y z
N MET A 1 18.67 1.35 13.96
CA MET A 1 18.23 1.14 12.56
C MET A 1 17.38 2.33 12.17
N LYS A 2 17.76 3.03 11.12
CA LYS A 2 17.07 4.22 10.62
C LYS A 2 16.12 3.85 9.48
N VAL A 3 14.86 4.23 9.59
CA VAL A 3 13.80 3.92 8.63
C VAL A 3 13.21 5.22 8.10
N SER A 4 13.34 5.46 6.81
CA SER A 4 12.72 6.59 6.13
C SER A 4 11.32 6.21 5.63
N LEU A 5 10.33 7.01 6.01
CA LEU A 5 8.95 6.78 5.61
C LEU A 5 8.69 7.38 4.23
N PHE A 6 8.32 6.53 3.28
CA PHE A 6 7.79 6.97 2.00
C PHE A 6 6.26 7.02 2.08
N ILE A 7 5.73 8.16 2.51
CA ILE A 7 4.27 8.36 2.55
C ILE A 7 3.80 8.70 1.14
N THR A 8 2.96 7.83 0.59
CA THR A 8 2.52 7.94 -0.81
C THR A 8 1.59 9.14 -1.01
N CYS A 9 1.55 9.69 -2.21
CA CYS A 9 0.81 10.92 -2.49
C CYS A 9 -0.68 10.87 -2.10
N LEU A 10 -1.36 9.73 -2.28
CA LEU A 10 -2.75 9.56 -1.87
C LEU A 10 -2.89 9.43 -0.35
N SER A 11 -1.96 8.74 0.30
CA SER A 11 -1.97 8.62 1.77
C SER A 11 -1.69 9.97 2.42
N ASP A 12 -0.74 10.74 1.88
CA ASP A 12 -0.41 12.06 2.42
C ASP A 12 -1.57 13.07 2.23
N ALA A 13 -2.11 13.16 1.01
CA ALA A 13 -3.09 14.19 0.66
C ALA A 13 -4.52 13.90 1.16
N ILE A 14 -4.93 12.62 1.23
CA ILE A 14 -6.33 12.23 1.47
C ILE A 14 -6.48 11.35 2.72
N TYR A 15 -5.51 10.50 3.01
CA TYR A 15 -5.57 9.49 4.07
C TYR A 15 -4.37 9.56 5.04
N PRO A 16 -4.08 10.74 5.66
CA PRO A 16 -2.88 10.91 6.48
C PRO A 16 -2.80 9.97 7.69
N ARG A 17 -3.94 9.46 8.15
CA ARG A 17 -4.01 8.46 9.23
C ARG A 17 -3.24 7.18 8.91
N VAL A 18 -3.11 6.80 7.64
CA VAL A 18 -2.35 5.61 7.22
C VAL A 18 -0.86 5.79 7.55
N GLY A 19 -0.29 6.94 7.18
CA GLY A 19 1.10 7.28 7.51
C GLY A 19 1.33 7.39 9.01
N GLU A 20 0.39 8.01 9.75
CA GLU A 20 0.46 8.08 11.20
C GLU A 20 0.42 6.69 11.85
N ALA A 21 -0.51 5.83 11.44
CA ALA A 21 -0.63 4.47 11.96
C ALA A 21 0.64 3.66 11.72
N MET A 22 1.19 3.72 10.50
CA MET A 22 2.45 3.07 10.16
C MET A 22 3.59 3.58 11.04
N ALA A 23 3.76 4.90 11.18
CA ALA A 23 4.80 5.50 12.00
C ALA A 23 4.67 5.08 13.49
N ARG A 24 3.46 5.11 14.03
CA ARG A 24 3.18 4.71 15.42
C ARG A 24 3.48 3.24 15.67
N LEU A 25 3.13 2.35 14.73
CA LEU A 25 3.44 0.93 14.84
C LEU A 25 4.94 0.68 14.79
N LEU A 26 5.66 1.25 13.82
CA LEU A 26 7.10 1.08 13.68
C LEU A 26 7.87 1.61 14.90
N ALA A 27 7.46 2.75 15.46
CA ALA A 27 8.10 3.33 16.63
C ALA A 27 8.08 2.39 17.86
N ARG A 28 7.09 1.50 17.98
CA ARG A 28 7.02 0.51 19.08
C ARG A 28 8.17 -0.49 19.06
N TYR A 29 8.82 -0.68 17.92
CA TYR A 29 9.90 -1.65 17.74
C TYR A 29 11.29 -1.01 17.75
N GLY A 30 11.39 0.21 18.29
CA GLY A 30 12.68 0.89 18.53
C GLY A 30 13.41 1.31 17.26
N VAL A 31 12.72 1.48 16.15
CA VAL A 31 13.30 2.04 14.92
C VAL A 31 13.33 3.56 14.99
N GLU A 32 14.41 4.16 14.52
CA GLU A 32 14.52 5.61 14.34
C GLU A 32 13.81 5.99 13.03
N LEU A 33 12.76 6.81 13.13
CA LEU A 33 11.96 7.20 11.98
C LEU A 33 12.41 8.54 11.42
N GLU A 34 12.52 8.60 10.10
CA GLU A 34 12.76 9.82 9.34
C GLU A 34 11.68 10.02 8.29
N PHE A 35 11.32 11.28 8.07
CA PHE A 35 10.39 11.68 7.00
C PHE A 35 11.05 12.71 6.08
N PRO A 36 11.61 12.29 4.94
CA PRO A 36 12.19 13.21 3.96
C PRO A 36 11.10 14.11 3.34
N LYS A 37 11.13 15.40 3.66
CA LYS A 37 10.09 16.37 3.22
C LYS A 37 10.07 16.63 1.71
N VAL A 38 11.15 16.28 1.01
CA VAL A 38 11.30 16.51 -0.44
C VAL A 38 10.79 15.34 -1.28
N GLN A 39 10.17 14.34 -0.66
CA GLN A 39 9.58 13.21 -1.39
C GLN A 39 8.40 13.66 -2.26
N THR A 40 8.14 12.95 -3.34
CA THR A 40 7.04 13.21 -4.28
C THR A 40 6.33 11.92 -4.66
N CYS A 41 5.44 11.94 -5.64
CA CYS A 41 4.79 10.74 -6.18
C CYS A 41 5.85 9.74 -6.70
N CYS A 42 5.60 8.43 -6.54
CA CYS A 42 6.43 7.37 -7.11
C CYS A 42 6.51 7.38 -8.65
N GLY A 43 5.61 8.11 -9.30
CA GLY A 43 5.55 8.19 -10.76
C GLY A 43 4.69 7.13 -11.45
N GLN A 44 4.08 6.20 -10.72
CA GLN A 44 3.32 5.12 -11.33
C GLN A 44 2.16 5.58 -12.24
N PRO A 45 1.35 6.61 -11.91
CA PRO A 45 0.28 7.07 -12.80
C PRO A 45 0.80 7.58 -14.15
N SER A 46 1.92 8.29 -14.17
CA SER A 46 2.57 8.75 -15.41
C SER A 46 3.19 7.58 -16.17
N TYR A 47 3.87 6.66 -15.47
CA TYR A 47 4.44 5.45 -16.06
C TYR A 47 3.38 4.61 -16.79
N ASN A 48 2.28 4.31 -16.10
CA ASN A 48 1.17 3.52 -16.67
C ASN A 48 0.48 4.22 -17.86
N SER A 49 0.67 5.51 -18.01
CA SER A 49 0.12 6.31 -19.10
C SER A 49 1.09 6.53 -20.27
N GLY A 50 2.31 5.98 -20.18
CA GLY A 50 3.34 6.11 -21.23
C GLY A 50 4.19 7.39 -21.12
N TYR A 51 4.01 8.20 -20.07
CA TYR A 51 4.81 9.41 -19.82
C TYR A 51 6.08 9.06 -19.06
N TRP A 52 6.99 8.36 -19.71
CA TRP A 52 8.18 7.80 -19.05
C TRP A 52 9.23 8.86 -18.71
N ASP A 53 9.34 9.92 -19.50
CA ASP A 53 10.29 11.01 -19.22
C ASP A 53 9.86 11.80 -17.97
N GLU A 54 8.58 12.11 -17.84
CA GLU A 54 8.01 12.74 -16.65
C GLU A 54 8.14 11.82 -15.43
N THR A 55 7.98 10.51 -15.64
CA THR A 55 8.20 9.51 -14.60
C THR A 55 9.65 9.53 -14.12
N ARG A 56 10.63 9.63 -15.03
CA ARG A 56 12.06 9.75 -14.67
C ARG A 56 12.33 11.00 -13.84
N VAL A 57 11.67 12.13 -14.14
CA VAL A 57 11.82 13.36 -13.34
C VAL A 57 11.35 13.13 -11.90
N ALA A 58 10.16 12.57 -11.69
CA ALA A 58 9.66 12.24 -10.38
C ALA A 58 10.56 11.22 -9.65
N ALA A 59 10.95 10.15 -10.33
CA ALA A 59 11.82 9.11 -9.79
C ALA A 59 13.19 9.65 -9.35
N LYS A 60 13.82 10.57 -10.11
CA LYS A 60 15.07 11.23 -9.73
C LYS A 60 14.94 12.05 -8.43
N THR A 61 13.75 12.59 -8.15
CA THR A 61 13.49 13.26 -6.86
C THR A 61 13.44 12.26 -5.71
N ILE A 62 12.75 11.13 -5.91
CA ILE A 62 12.69 10.03 -4.92
C ILE A 62 14.09 9.46 -4.68
N LEU A 63 14.88 9.19 -5.72
CA LEU A 63 16.26 8.69 -5.60
C LEU A 63 17.16 9.60 -4.75
N ARG A 64 16.99 10.92 -4.88
CA ARG A 64 17.74 11.90 -4.05
C ARG A 64 17.20 11.95 -2.63
N ALA A 65 15.88 11.93 -2.45
CA ALA A 65 15.24 12.04 -1.15
C ALA A 65 15.62 10.90 -0.21
N PHE A 66 15.81 9.69 -0.76
CA PHE A 66 16.07 8.47 0.02
C PHE A 66 17.50 7.92 -0.14
N ASN A 67 18.44 8.71 -0.70
CA ASN A 67 19.81 8.26 -0.94
C ASN A 67 20.48 7.72 0.33
N ASP A 68 20.35 8.45 1.43
CA ASP A 68 21.05 8.19 2.70
C ASP A 68 20.24 7.38 3.71
N SER A 69 19.09 6.83 3.30
CA SER A 69 18.25 5.96 4.12
C SER A 69 18.87 4.57 4.26
N ASP A 70 18.78 3.96 5.45
CA ASP A 70 19.12 2.53 5.62
C ASP A 70 17.99 1.67 5.04
N PHE A 71 16.75 2.00 5.39
CA PHE A 71 15.54 1.37 4.88
C PHE A 71 14.51 2.42 4.46
N VAL A 72 13.71 2.09 3.46
CA VAL A 72 12.56 2.88 3.03
C VAL A 72 11.31 2.03 3.15
N VAL A 73 10.28 2.53 3.86
CA VAL A 73 9.04 1.79 4.09
C VAL A 73 7.85 2.60 3.62
N ALA A 74 7.01 1.97 2.80
CA ALA A 74 5.82 2.59 2.22
C ALA A 74 4.54 1.82 2.56
N PRO A 75 3.42 2.50 2.85
CA PRO A 75 2.11 1.88 3.04
C PRO A 75 1.38 1.67 1.70
N SER A 76 2.05 1.05 0.72
CA SER A 76 1.46 0.86 -0.60
C SER A 76 2.24 -0.16 -1.42
N GLY A 77 1.60 -1.26 -1.79
CA GLY A 77 2.18 -2.27 -2.66
C GLY A 77 2.50 -1.73 -4.05
N SER A 78 1.64 -0.87 -4.61
CA SER A 78 1.84 -0.32 -5.95
C SER A 78 3.00 0.69 -6.01
N CYS A 79 3.12 1.56 -5.03
CA CYS A 79 4.22 2.53 -4.97
C CYS A 79 5.56 1.86 -4.68
N THR A 80 5.59 0.85 -3.79
CA THR A 80 6.79 0.04 -3.53
C THR A 80 7.23 -0.68 -4.79
N TYR A 81 6.30 -1.33 -5.50
CA TYR A 81 6.61 -1.97 -6.78
C TYR A 81 7.17 -0.97 -7.80
N MET A 82 6.61 0.24 -7.90
CA MET A 82 7.12 1.25 -8.82
C MET A 82 8.57 1.61 -8.53
N ILE A 83 8.96 1.71 -7.25
CA ILE A 83 10.37 1.93 -6.87
C ILE A 83 11.23 0.73 -7.27
N HIS A 84 10.75 -0.51 -7.06
CA HIS A 84 11.45 -1.71 -7.52
C HIS A 84 11.56 -1.79 -9.06
N HIS A 85 10.74 -1.05 -9.78
CA HIS A 85 10.81 -0.96 -11.24
C HIS A 85 11.75 0.16 -11.75
N TYR A 86 12.27 1.03 -10.87
CA TYR A 86 13.19 2.09 -11.28
C TYR A 86 14.46 1.61 -11.98
N PRO A 87 15.09 0.47 -11.64
CA PRO A 87 16.21 -0.04 -12.41
C PRO A 87 15.91 -0.22 -13.90
N GLU A 88 14.71 -0.74 -14.25
CA GLU A 88 14.29 -0.88 -15.64
C GLU A 88 14.03 0.49 -16.28
N LEU A 89 13.42 1.43 -15.54
CA LEU A 89 13.17 2.80 -16.00
C LEU A 89 14.46 3.55 -16.35
N PHE A 90 15.56 3.26 -15.65
CA PHE A 90 16.88 3.91 -15.82
C PHE A 90 17.93 3.01 -16.47
N LYS A 91 17.56 1.90 -17.13
CA LYS A 91 18.50 0.95 -17.72
C LYS A 91 19.53 1.58 -18.67
N ASP A 92 19.14 2.65 -19.37
CA ASP A 92 19.97 3.37 -20.33
C ASP A 92 20.65 4.61 -19.72
N GLU A 93 20.49 4.86 -18.41
CA GLU A 93 21.10 5.98 -17.66
C GLU A 93 22.00 5.46 -16.52
N PRO A 94 23.26 5.05 -16.76
CA PRO A 94 24.09 4.35 -15.77
C PRO A 94 24.21 5.05 -14.41
N LYS A 95 24.31 6.38 -14.41
CA LYS A 95 24.39 7.18 -13.19
C LYS A 95 23.16 6.98 -12.27
N TRP A 96 21.97 6.89 -12.86
CA TRP A 96 20.73 6.72 -12.11
C TRP A 96 20.39 5.26 -11.85
N LEU A 97 20.82 4.36 -12.73
CA LEU A 97 20.63 2.92 -12.58
C LEU A 97 21.24 2.40 -11.27
N ASP A 98 22.47 2.80 -10.93
CA ASP A 98 23.10 2.38 -9.68
C ASP A 98 22.33 2.90 -8.44
N SER A 99 21.84 4.13 -8.51
CA SER A 99 21.03 4.71 -7.44
C SER A 99 19.67 4.00 -7.32
N ALA A 100 19.06 3.64 -8.46
CA ALA A 100 17.80 2.91 -8.50
C ALA A 100 17.93 1.51 -7.89
N ARG A 101 18.99 0.77 -8.23
CA ARG A 101 19.29 -0.54 -7.64
C ARG A 101 19.51 -0.49 -6.13
N ARG A 102 20.24 0.52 -5.64
CA ARG A 102 20.41 0.71 -4.18
C ARG A 102 19.11 1.04 -3.48
N LEU A 103 18.24 1.85 -4.10
CA LEU A 103 16.95 2.18 -3.51
C LEU A 103 16.01 0.96 -3.51
N GLU A 104 15.93 0.22 -4.61
CA GLU A 104 15.17 -1.03 -4.72
C GLU A 104 15.47 -1.98 -3.58
N GLN A 105 16.76 -2.26 -3.32
CA GLN A 105 17.21 -3.24 -2.31
C GLN A 105 16.83 -2.89 -0.87
N LYS A 106 16.54 -1.64 -0.58
CA LYS A 106 16.21 -1.14 0.76
C LYS A 106 14.77 -0.66 0.92
N THR A 107 13.95 -0.79 -0.13
CA THR A 107 12.55 -0.35 -0.11
C THR A 107 11.61 -1.54 0.10
N TYR A 108 10.74 -1.40 1.09
CA TYR A 108 9.80 -2.44 1.52
C TYR A 108 8.38 -1.87 1.58
N GLU A 109 7.41 -2.70 1.28
CA GLU A 109 6.04 -2.46 1.70
C GLU A 109 5.94 -2.67 3.22
N PHE A 110 5.04 -1.95 3.88
CA PHE A 110 4.93 -1.94 5.33
C PHE A 110 4.85 -3.33 5.97
N THR A 111 4.01 -4.22 5.44
CA THR A 111 3.87 -5.56 6.01
C THR A 111 5.09 -6.44 5.75
N GLN A 112 5.74 -6.30 4.60
CA GLN A 112 7.02 -6.94 4.34
C GLN A 112 8.06 -6.51 5.36
N PHE A 113 8.18 -5.21 5.62
CA PHE A 113 9.15 -4.69 6.57
C PHE A 113 8.90 -5.22 7.98
N MET A 114 7.64 -5.21 8.43
CA MET A 114 7.26 -5.75 9.74
C MET A 114 7.67 -7.21 9.90
N VAL A 115 7.34 -8.04 8.90
CA VAL A 115 7.52 -9.50 9.02
C VAL A 115 8.94 -9.94 8.65
N GLN A 116 9.49 -9.44 7.54
CA GLN A 116 10.77 -9.94 7.01
C GLN A 116 11.98 -9.26 7.66
N VAL A 117 11.87 -7.97 8.02
CA VAL A 117 13.01 -7.22 8.57
C VAL A 117 12.94 -7.16 10.10
N LEU A 118 11.78 -6.83 10.68
CA LEU A 118 11.62 -6.75 12.14
C LEU A 118 11.27 -8.10 12.79
N GLY A 119 10.88 -9.12 12.01
CA GLY A 119 10.46 -10.42 12.54
C GLY A 119 9.12 -10.38 13.31
N VAL A 120 8.33 -9.35 13.11
CA VAL A 120 7.08 -9.11 13.85
C VAL A 120 5.91 -9.68 13.07
N THR A 121 5.24 -10.66 13.65
CA THR A 121 4.00 -11.27 13.12
C THR A 121 2.78 -11.00 13.99
N ASP A 122 2.99 -10.54 15.23
CA ASP A 122 1.95 -10.17 16.18
C ASP A 122 2.29 -8.81 16.80
N VAL A 123 1.41 -7.85 16.62
CA VAL A 123 1.54 -6.50 17.19
C VAL A 123 0.76 -6.33 18.51
N GLY A 124 0.10 -7.38 18.99
CA GLY A 124 -0.76 -7.38 20.17
C GLY A 124 -2.10 -6.66 19.94
N ALA A 125 -2.62 -6.65 18.71
CA ALA A 125 -3.87 -6.00 18.37
C ALA A 125 -5.09 -6.85 18.74
N SER A 126 -6.20 -6.16 19.10
CA SER A 126 -7.53 -6.76 19.26
C SER A 126 -8.54 -5.98 18.41
N PHE A 127 -9.24 -6.70 17.54
CA PHE A 127 -10.19 -6.09 16.60
C PHE A 127 -11.34 -7.07 16.34
N PRO A 128 -12.38 -7.13 17.22
CA PRO A 128 -13.42 -8.14 17.19
C PRO A 128 -14.49 -7.83 16.13
N HIS A 129 -14.09 -7.90 14.87
CA HIS A 129 -14.94 -7.65 13.70
C HIS A 129 -14.75 -8.72 12.63
N THR A 130 -15.76 -8.85 11.76
CA THR A 130 -15.66 -9.63 10.53
C THR A 130 -14.97 -8.81 9.46
N VAL A 131 -13.84 -9.29 8.98
CA VAL A 131 -12.95 -8.58 8.06
C VAL A 131 -12.75 -9.35 6.77
N THR A 132 -12.79 -8.69 5.64
CA THR A 132 -12.33 -9.27 4.37
C THR A 132 -11.11 -8.50 3.85
N TYR A 133 -10.21 -9.19 3.15
CA TYR A 133 -8.94 -8.63 2.69
C TYR A 133 -8.89 -8.51 1.17
N HIS A 134 -8.60 -7.30 0.66
CA HIS A 134 -8.32 -7.06 -0.75
C HIS A 134 -6.80 -7.05 -1.02
N PRO A 135 -6.24 -8.08 -1.65
CA PRO A 135 -4.86 -8.08 -2.09
C PRO A 135 -4.71 -7.16 -3.31
N SER A 136 -3.87 -6.14 -3.21
CA SER A 136 -3.60 -5.28 -4.37
C SER A 136 -2.82 -6.03 -5.44
N CYS A 137 -3.17 -5.82 -6.73
CA CYS A 137 -2.55 -6.55 -7.83
C CYS A 137 -1.02 -6.34 -7.91
N HIS A 138 -0.53 -5.11 -7.71
CA HIS A 138 0.90 -4.81 -7.69
C HIS A 138 1.59 -5.37 -6.44
N GLY A 139 0.96 -5.29 -5.27
CA GLY A 139 1.50 -5.87 -4.04
C GLY A 139 1.63 -7.39 -4.15
N THR A 140 0.58 -8.05 -4.58
CA THR A 140 0.52 -9.52 -4.58
C THR A 140 1.22 -10.17 -5.77
N ARG A 141 0.96 -9.68 -7.01
CA ARG A 141 1.46 -10.34 -8.23
C ARG A 141 2.86 -9.89 -8.61
N LEU A 142 3.20 -8.63 -8.37
CA LEU A 142 4.44 -8.05 -8.87
C LEU A 142 5.48 -7.90 -7.75
N LEU A 143 5.08 -7.50 -6.55
CA LEU A 143 5.99 -7.39 -5.40
C LEU A 143 6.09 -8.68 -4.58
N GLY A 144 5.13 -9.61 -4.73
CA GLY A 144 5.13 -10.90 -4.05
C GLY A 144 4.65 -10.87 -2.59
N VAL A 145 4.04 -9.78 -2.13
CA VAL A 145 3.48 -9.62 -0.78
C VAL A 145 2.19 -10.42 -0.65
N LYS A 146 2.26 -11.58 -0.04
CA LYS A 146 1.14 -12.52 0.10
C LYS A 146 0.94 -13.00 1.53
N GLU A 147 2.00 -13.50 2.14
CA GLU A 147 1.96 -14.12 3.46
C GLU A 147 2.03 -13.10 4.59
N GLU A 148 2.75 -12.00 4.40
CA GLU A 148 3.02 -11.01 5.44
C GLU A 148 1.75 -10.38 5.99
N PRO A 149 0.82 -9.85 5.15
CA PRO A 149 -0.44 -9.33 5.64
C PRO A 149 -1.29 -10.41 6.31
N MET A 150 -1.27 -11.65 5.81
CA MET A 150 -2.03 -12.75 6.37
C MET A 150 -1.51 -13.18 7.75
N LYS A 151 -0.17 -13.18 7.95
CA LYS A 151 0.44 -13.44 9.26
C LYS A 151 0.03 -12.38 10.29
N LEU A 152 0.07 -11.10 9.90
CA LEU A 152 -0.33 -10.00 10.77
C LEU A 152 -1.83 -10.02 11.09
N LEU A 153 -2.70 -10.25 10.12
CA LEU A 153 -4.15 -10.33 10.34
C LEU A 153 -4.53 -11.56 11.19
N GLY A 154 -3.86 -12.70 10.95
CA GLY A 154 -4.11 -13.93 11.69
C GLY A 154 -3.75 -13.88 13.18
N SER A 155 -2.90 -12.93 13.59
CA SER A 155 -2.54 -12.71 15.00
C SER A 155 -3.49 -11.78 15.75
N VAL A 156 -4.38 -11.05 15.04
CA VAL A 156 -5.28 -10.07 15.66
C VAL A 156 -6.39 -10.77 16.44
N LYS A 157 -6.48 -10.50 17.75
CA LYS A 157 -7.46 -11.13 18.64
C LYS A 157 -8.88 -10.72 18.26
N GLY A 158 -9.76 -11.71 18.15
CA GLY A 158 -11.18 -11.50 17.86
C GLY A 158 -11.52 -11.20 16.41
N LEU A 159 -10.53 -11.01 15.54
CA LEU A 159 -10.74 -10.78 14.11
C LEU A 159 -11.22 -12.08 13.44
N GLN A 160 -12.33 -12.01 12.70
CA GLN A 160 -12.84 -13.08 11.86
C GLN A 160 -12.53 -12.74 10.39
N LEU A 161 -11.52 -13.39 9.82
CA LEU A 161 -11.15 -13.19 8.42
C LEU A 161 -12.02 -14.04 7.51
N VAL A 162 -12.80 -13.37 6.65
CA VAL A 162 -13.65 -14.03 5.64
C VAL A 162 -12.97 -13.91 4.28
N PRO A 163 -12.80 -15.03 3.55
CA PRO A 163 -12.22 -15.00 2.20
C PRO A 163 -13.01 -14.14 1.23
N LEU A 164 -12.35 -13.25 0.52
CA LEU A 164 -12.95 -12.45 -0.55
C LEU A 164 -13.09 -13.32 -1.82
N PRO A 165 -14.29 -13.53 -2.37
CA PRO A 165 -14.45 -14.16 -3.67
C PRO A 165 -13.70 -13.37 -4.75
N PHE A 166 -13.07 -14.06 -5.69
CA PHE A 166 -12.28 -13.44 -6.75
C PHE A 166 -11.34 -12.33 -6.23
N ALA A 167 -10.65 -12.62 -5.12
CA ALA A 167 -9.81 -11.67 -4.41
C ALA A 167 -8.78 -10.99 -5.33
N GLU A 168 -8.23 -11.73 -6.29
CA GLU A 168 -7.19 -11.23 -7.20
C GLU A 168 -7.70 -10.32 -8.32
N ASP A 169 -9.02 -10.15 -8.49
CA ASP A 169 -9.57 -9.25 -9.50
C ASP A 169 -9.19 -7.80 -9.20
N CYS A 170 -8.95 -7.05 -10.27
CA CYS A 170 -8.51 -5.67 -10.14
C CYS A 170 -9.61 -4.78 -9.56
N CYS A 171 -9.21 -3.84 -8.71
CA CYS A 171 -10.11 -2.82 -8.14
C CYS A 171 -10.58 -1.76 -9.15
N GLY A 172 -10.06 -1.76 -10.38
CA GLY A 172 -10.41 -0.81 -11.43
C GLY A 172 -9.74 0.57 -11.34
N PHE A 173 -8.95 0.89 -10.31
CA PHE A 173 -8.35 2.23 -10.17
C PHE A 173 -7.32 2.53 -11.27
N GLY A 174 -6.22 1.77 -11.34
CA GLY A 174 -5.18 1.90 -12.38
C GLY A 174 -4.55 3.30 -12.53
N GLY A 175 -4.62 4.15 -11.52
CA GLY A 175 -4.13 5.54 -11.58
C GLY A 175 -5.00 6.40 -12.51
N THR A 176 -4.43 6.87 -13.62
CA THR A 176 -5.15 7.64 -14.64
C THR A 176 -6.18 6.83 -15.42
N PHE A 177 -6.12 5.49 -15.35
CA PHE A 177 -7.07 4.62 -16.01
C PHE A 177 -8.52 4.88 -15.57
N ALA A 178 -8.74 5.05 -14.26
CA ALA A 178 -10.07 5.36 -13.73
C ALA A 178 -10.67 6.66 -14.31
N VAL A 179 -9.82 7.61 -14.69
CA VAL A 179 -10.25 8.89 -15.31
C VAL A 179 -10.39 8.75 -16.82
N LYS A 180 -9.45 8.09 -17.49
CA LYS A 180 -9.44 7.94 -18.96
C LYS A 180 -10.46 6.93 -19.47
N MET A 181 -10.77 5.90 -18.67
CA MET A 181 -11.66 4.79 -19.04
C MET A 181 -12.73 4.57 -17.95
N PRO A 182 -13.53 5.60 -17.61
CA PRO A 182 -14.40 5.56 -16.43
C PRO A 182 -15.46 4.46 -16.51
N ALA A 183 -15.98 4.15 -17.68
CA ALA A 183 -16.98 3.10 -17.84
C ALA A 183 -16.43 1.72 -17.49
N ILE A 184 -15.19 1.41 -17.95
CA ILE A 184 -14.54 0.12 -17.67
C ILE A 184 -14.13 0.06 -16.18
N SER A 185 -13.49 1.11 -15.67
CA SER A 185 -13.13 1.23 -14.26
C SER A 185 -14.36 1.06 -13.34
N GLY A 186 -15.46 1.71 -13.70
CA GLY A 186 -16.72 1.61 -12.98
C GLY A 186 -17.29 0.18 -12.97
N ALA A 187 -17.28 -0.53 -14.10
CA ALA A 187 -17.70 -1.91 -14.17
C ALA A 187 -16.83 -2.82 -13.26
N MET A 188 -15.51 -2.68 -13.32
CA MET A 188 -14.57 -3.46 -12.52
C MET A 188 -14.76 -3.24 -11.02
N VAL A 189 -14.91 -1.99 -10.58
CA VAL A 189 -15.10 -1.71 -9.15
C VAL A 189 -16.49 -2.13 -8.67
N THR A 190 -17.50 -2.09 -9.53
CA THR A 190 -18.86 -2.56 -9.19
C THR A 190 -18.84 -4.08 -8.93
N GLU A 191 -18.24 -4.86 -9.82
CA GLU A 191 -18.05 -6.30 -9.64
C GLU A 191 -17.26 -6.62 -8.35
N LYS A 192 -16.16 -5.89 -8.10
CA LYS A 192 -15.39 -6.05 -6.85
C LYS A 192 -16.25 -5.77 -5.60
N VAL A 193 -17.10 -4.76 -5.63
CA VAL A 193 -18.00 -4.42 -4.53
C VAL A 193 -19.08 -5.49 -4.35
N ASP A 194 -19.60 -6.10 -5.42
CA ASP A 194 -20.51 -7.23 -5.34
C ASP A 194 -19.89 -8.40 -4.58
N HIS A 195 -18.64 -8.78 -4.92
CA HIS A 195 -17.91 -9.82 -4.19
C HIS A 195 -17.63 -9.47 -2.72
N ILE A 196 -17.39 -8.19 -2.41
CA ILE A 196 -17.22 -7.74 -1.01
C ILE A 196 -18.53 -7.92 -0.24
N ARG A 197 -19.67 -7.58 -0.83
CA ARG A 197 -21.00 -7.76 -0.20
C ARG A 197 -21.31 -9.23 0.09
N GLU A 198 -20.93 -10.13 -0.80
CA GLU A 198 -21.10 -11.58 -0.60
C GLU A 198 -20.39 -12.10 0.66
N THR A 199 -19.35 -11.41 1.14
CA THR A 199 -18.62 -11.79 2.36
C THR A 199 -19.37 -11.46 3.65
N GLU A 200 -20.35 -10.57 3.60
CA GLU A 200 -21.03 -9.99 4.78
C GLU A 200 -20.05 -9.38 5.80
N ALA A 201 -18.83 -9.02 5.37
CA ALA A 201 -17.83 -8.45 6.23
C ALA A 201 -18.17 -7.01 6.63
N GLU A 202 -17.94 -6.67 7.90
CA GLU A 202 -18.12 -5.32 8.42
C GLU A 202 -17.01 -4.38 7.91
N VAL A 203 -15.81 -4.94 7.64
CA VAL A 203 -14.62 -4.18 7.30
C VAL A 203 -13.90 -4.79 6.09
N LEU A 204 -13.58 -3.95 5.11
CA LEU A 204 -12.63 -4.26 4.05
C LEU A 204 -11.27 -3.70 4.43
N VAL A 205 -10.24 -4.54 4.42
CA VAL A 205 -8.85 -4.10 4.62
C VAL A 205 -7.97 -4.39 3.41
N GLY A 206 -6.94 -3.60 3.20
CA GLY A 206 -5.97 -3.80 2.12
C GLY A 206 -4.65 -3.05 2.37
N LEU A 207 -3.70 -3.17 1.44
CA LEU A 207 -2.35 -2.59 1.52
C LEU A 207 -2.15 -1.37 0.61
N ASP A 208 -3.18 -0.94 -0.10
CA ASP A 208 -3.01 0.11 -1.12
C ASP A 208 -4.20 1.06 -1.13
N MET A 209 -3.96 2.27 -0.65
CA MET A 209 -5.03 3.28 -0.56
C MET A 209 -5.60 3.67 -1.92
N ALA A 210 -4.86 3.48 -3.01
CA ALA A 210 -5.39 3.72 -4.35
C ALA A 210 -6.54 2.75 -4.69
N CYS A 211 -6.36 1.46 -4.40
CA CYS A 211 -7.43 0.47 -4.53
C CYS A 211 -8.57 0.74 -3.56
N LEU A 212 -8.24 0.96 -2.29
CA LEU A 212 -9.23 1.15 -1.23
C LEU A 212 -10.08 2.40 -1.47
N MET A 213 -9.49 3.49 -1.99
CA MET A 213 -10.21 4.71 -2.36
C MET A 213 -11.27 4.46 -3.45
N ASN A 214 -10.90 3.71 -4.50
CA ASN A 214 -11.83 3.40 -5.59
C ASN A 214 -12.98 2.53 -5.10
N ILE A 215 -12.67 1.49 -4.32
CA ILE A 215 -13.68 0.60 -3.72
C ILE A 215 -14.57 1.36 -2.74
N ALA A 216 -14.00 2.15 -1.83
CA ALA A 216 -14.74 2.96 -0.87
C ALA A 216 -15.68 3.99 -1.54
N GLY A 217 -15.25 4.54 -2.67
CA GLY A 217 -16.07 5.43 -3.50
C GLY A 217 -17.33 4.72 -4.02
N ASN A 218 -17.19 3.51 -4.55
CA ASN A 218 -18.32 2.73 -5.07
C ASN A 218 -19.22 2.20 -3.93
N LEU A 219 -18.64 1.70 -2.82
CA LEU A 219 -19.40 1.31 -1.62
C LEU A 219 -20.29 2.45 -1.12
N ARG A 220 -19.73 3.66 -1.00
CA ARG A 220 -20.45 4.86 -0.58
C ARG A 220 -21.55 5.25 -1.56
N TYR A 221 -21.28 5.21 -2.87
CA TYR A 221 -22.27 5.49 -3.91
C TYR A 221 -23.46 4.51 -3.85
N ARG A 222 -23.22 3.28 -3.44
CA ARG A 222 -24.24 2.21 -3.31
C ARG A 222 -24.83 2.12 -1.90
N GLU A 223 -24.46 3.03 -1.00
CA GLU A 223 -24.92 3.07 0.39
C GLU A 223 -24.64 1.77 1.18
N GLU A 224 -23.54 1.08 0.83
CA GLU A 224 -23.11 -0.14 1.51
C GLU A 224 -22.37 0.19 2.82
N PRO A 225 -22.73 -0.42 3.96
CA PRO A 225 -22.19 -0.06 5.28
C PRO A 225 -20.81 -0.64 5.60
N VAL A 226 -20.05 -1.04 4.60
CA VAL A 226 -18.71 -1.63 4.78
C VAL A 226 -17.68 -0.55 5.08
N ARG A 227 -17.02 -0.65 6.23
CA ARG A 227 -15.90 0.23 6.59
C ARG A 227 -14.64 -0.18 5.80
N VAL A 228 -13.94 0.80 5.21
CA VAL A 228 -12.71 0.55 4.46
C VAL A 228 -11.51 1.11 5.21
N MET A 229 -10.46 0.30 5.40
CA MET A 229 -9.27 0.66 6.16
C MET A 229 -8.00 0.14 5.49
N HIS A 230 -6.90 0.87 5.67
CA HIS A 230 -5.58 0.30 5.43
C HIS A 230 -5.20 -0.67 6.55
N LEU A 231 -4.43 -1.73 6.24
CA LEU A 231 -4.01 -2.73 7.24
C LEU A 231 -3.26 -2.09 8.41
N ALA A 232 -2.41 -1.09 8.16
CA ALA A 232 -1.74 -0.36 9.23
C ALA A 232 -2.71 0.35 10.18
N GLU A 233 -3.83 0.90 9.65
CA GLU A 233 -4.86 1.53 10.49
C GLU A 233 -5.56 0.51 11.37
N LEU A 234 -5.95 -0.65 10.81
CA LEU A 234 -6.56 -1.75 11.57
C LEU A 234 -5.65 -2.21 12.71
N LEU A 235 -4.40 -2.49 12.42
CA LEU A 235 -3.43 -2.94 13.43
C LEU A 235 -3.24 -1.88 14.52
N TYR A 236 -3.10 -0.61 14.13
CA TYR A 236 -2.89 0.47 15.09
C TYR A 236 -4.12 0.74 15.97
N GLU A 237 -5.32 0.69 15.38
CA GLU A 237 -6.58 0.79 16.14
C GLU A 237 -6.70 -0.36 17.14
N GLY A 238 -6.43 -1.58 16.70
CA GLY A 238 -6.48 -2.78 17.55
C GLY A 238 -5.49 -2.73 18.72
N VAL A 239 -4.34 -2.10 18.54
CA VAL A 239 -3.34 -1.91 19.61
C VAL A 239 -3.75 -0.85 20.64
N LYS A 240 -4.51 0.18 20.24
CA LYS A 240 -4.99 1.22 21.18
C LYS A 240 -6.05 0.70 22.14
N HIS A 241 -6.76 -0.34 21.76
CA HIS A 241 -7.87 -0.91 22.51
C HIS A 241 -7.53 -2.26 23.17
N ALA A 242 -6.27 -2.72 23.03
CA ALA A 242 -5.72 -3.89 23.71
C ALA A 242 -5.01 -3.49 25.03
#